data_1ad7e9b22e5159fb935ca164b919d10e
#
_entry.id   1ad7e9b22e5159fb935ca164b919d10e
#
_cell.length_a   1.000
_cell.length_b   1.000
_cell.length_c   1.000
_cell.angle_alpha   90.00
_cell.angle_beta   90.00
_cell.angle_gamma   90.00
#
_symmetry.space_group_name_H-M   'P 1'
#
loop_
_entity.id
_entity.type
_entity.pdbx_description
1 polymer ?
#
loop_
_entity_poly.entity_id
_entity_poly.type
_entity_poly.pdbx_seq_one_letter_code
_entity_poly.pdbx_strand_id
1 'polypeptide(L)'
;MIHVNCVRWGTKYSIDYVNRLYNMVKRNLPAEFTFYCQTDDTHGMNSNIVHLPFLTDLPNSTPDEMFASKEFITGLPRLWDRPKLNYWKPNGWGIKGQKMFFDLDVVIQNSLIPIIKLHKDKPMIGRSWWHNMDDEKKPFWKKNYGARCNGGMMIWNDDQGKTLWKDLKKHAEKIYFIYTGGSDNWITGKHYDHFDHVPPKYYYSFNRGCEWPHDIGMHRHRSDKIVCVFNTDEYGKNKHFQQELHQAAENFEWVQEYWQ
;
A
#
# COMPACT_ATOMS: atom_id res chain seq x y z
N MET A 1 -15.28 6.43 14.44
CA MET A 1 -15.22 6.65 12.97
C MET A 1 -13.83 6.31 12.47
N ILE A 2 -13.75 5.59 11.35
CA ILE A 2 -12.50 5.14 10.72
C ILE A 2 -12.29 5.95 9.44
N HIS A 3 -11.05 6.39 9.18
CA HIS A 3 -10.68 7.14 7.97
C HIS A 3 -9.92 6.24 7.01
N VAL A 4 -10.55 5.82 5.92
CA VAL A 4 -9.93 4.96 4.90
C VAL A 4 -9.35 5.82 3.80
N ASN A 5 -8.13 5.53 3.37
CA ASN A 5 -7.37 6.37 2.46
C ASN A 5 -6.76 5.56 1.32
N CYS A 6 -6.67 6.16 0.14
CA CYS A 6 -5.88 5.67 -0.98
C CYS A 6 -5.22 6.83 -1.73
N VAL A 7 -4.29 6.50 -2.63
CA VAL A 7 -3.63 7.46 -3.53
C VAL A 7 -3.83 7.00 -4.96
N ARG A 8 -4.27 7.91 -5.81
CA ARG A 8 -4.29 7.74 -7.26
C ARG A 8 -3.70 8.99 -7.91
N TRP A 9 -2.72 8.84 -8.77
CA TRP A 9 -2.16 9.93 -9.54
C TRP A 9 -1.63 9.46 -10.90
N GLY A 10 -1.56 10.39 -11.84
CA GLY A 10 -1.17 10.06 -13.20
C GLY A 10 -2.13 9.06 -13.86
N THR A 11 -1.61 8.24 -14.78
CA THR A 11 -2.44 7.40 -15.67
C THR A 11 -2.30 5.90 -15.42
N LYS A 12 -1.52 5.48 -14.39
CA LYS A 12 -1.30 4.04 -14.12
C LYS A 12 -2.60 3.31 -13.78
N TYR A 13 -3.44 3.93 -12.95
CA TYR A 13 -4.73 3.38 -12.55
C TYR A 13 -5.87 4.31 -12.96
N SER A 14 -6.92 3.75 -13.55
CA SER A 14 -8.15 4.50 -13.82
C SER A 14 -8.89 4.85 -12.54
N ILE A 15 -9.81 5.79 -12.60
CA ILE A 15 -10.66 6.15 -11.45
C ILE A 15 -11.52 4.99 -10.96
N ASP A 16 -11.79 4.00 -11.81
CA ASP A 16 -12.55 2.80 -11.43
C ASP A 16 -11.86 1.99 -10.34
N TYR A 17 -10.52 1.99 -10.28
CA TYR A 17 -9.81 1.35 -9.17
C TYR A 17 -10.16 1.97 -7.82
N VAL A 18 -10.28 3.30 -7.77
CA VAL A 18 -10.67 4.03 -6.56
C VAL A 18 -12.12 3.71 -6.20
N ASN A 19 -13.03 3.76 -7.18
CA ASN A 19 -14.45 3.49 -6.97
C ASN A 19 -14.69 2.04 -6.50
N ARG A 20 -14.00 1.08 -7.10
CA ARG A 20 -14.07 -0.34 -6.70
C ARG A 20 -13.46 -0.58 -5.32
N LEU A 21 -12.35 0.07 -4.99
CA LEU A 21 -11.77 0.00 -3.64
C LEU A 21 -12.75 0.55 -2.60
N TYR A 22 -13.39 1.69 -2.87
CA TYR A 22 -14.44 2.23 -2.02
C TYR A 22 -15.58 1.23 -1.81
N ASN A 23 -16.06 0.60 -2.88
CA ASN A 23 -17.13 -0.40 -2.79
C ASN A 23 -16.71 -1.62 -1.97
N MET A 24 -15.49 -2.12 -2.16
CA MET A 24 -14.95 -3.23 -1.36
C MET A 24 -14.88 -2.88 0.13
N VAL A 25 -14.40 -1.67 0.46
CA VAL A 25 -14.40 -1.19 1.85
C VAL A 25 -15.82 -1.10 2.39
N LYS A 26 -16.74 -0.52 1.65
CA LYS A 26 -18.15 -0.38 2.06
C LYS A 26 -18.81 -1.72 2.36
N ARG A 27 -18.53 -2.76 1.57
CA ARG A 27 -19.07 -4.11 1.80
C ARG A 27 -18.44 -4.80 3.02
N ASN A 28 -17.16 -4.55 3.28
CA ASN A 28 -16.36 -5.32 4.24
C ASN A 28 -16.02 -4.57 5.54
N LEU A 29 -16.49 -3.34 5.69
CA LEU A 29 -16.33 -2.54 6.90
C LEU A 29 -17.69 -2.13 7.48
N PRO A 30 -18.34 -2.99 8.29
CA PRO A 30 -19.61 -2.69 8.92
C PRO A 30 -19.44 -1.75 10.13
N ALA A 31 -18.83 -0.59 9.90
CA ALA A 31 -18.59 0.46 10.88
C ALA A 31 -18.67 1.82 10.17
N GLU A 32 -18.92 2.88 10.92
CA GLU A 32 -18.89 4.23 10.36
C GLU A 32 -17.48 4.58 9.87
N PHE A 33 -17.37 4.97 8.60
CA PHE A 33 -16.11 5.39 8.00
C PHE A 33 -16.29 6.54 7.02
N THR A 34 -15.21 7.27 6.79
CA THR A 34 -15.07 8.21 5.67
C THR A 34 -13.96 7.72 4.75
N PHE A 35 -14.22 7.70 3.44
CA PHE A 35 -13.23 7.29 2.45
C PHE A 35 -12.62 8.50 1.76
N TYR A 36 -11.30 8.56 1.69
CA TYR A 36 -10.53 9.64 1.12
C TYR A 36 -9.66 9.14 -0.05
N CYS A 37 -9.59 9.93 -1.09
CA CYS A 37 -8.65 9.69 -2.19
C CYS A 37 -7.78 10.93 -2.40
N GLN A 38 -6.46 10.76 -2.25
CA GLN A 38 -5.49 11.76 -2.69
C GLN A 38 -5.28 11.58 -4.19
N THR A 39 -5.69 12.56 -5.00
CA THR A 39 -5.64 12.45 -6.46
C THR A 39 -5.44 13.80 -7.15
N ASP A 40 -4.86 13.76 -8.35
CA ASP A 40 -4.74 14.88 -9.29
C ASP A 40 -5.96 15.03 -10.21
N ASP A 41 -6.83 14.02 -10.27
CA ASP A 41 -8.02 14.03 -11.12
C ASP A 41 -9.20 13.34 -10.43
N THR A 42 -10.29 14.08 -10.27
CA THR A 42 -11.53 13.62 -9.61
C THR A 42 -12.61 13.22 -10.61
N HIS A 43 -12.35 13.32 -11.92
CA HIS A 43 -13.34 13.01 -12.94
C HIS A 43 -13.79 11.52 -12.83
N GLY A 44 -15.10 11.31 -12.70
CA GLY A 44 -15.69 9.97 -12.53
C GLY A 44 -15.55 9.37 -11.13
N MET A 45 -14.99 10.10 -10.15
CA MET A 45 -14.92 9.64 -8.77
C MET A 45 -16.30 9.61 -8.11
N ASN A 46 -16.59 8.55 -7.35
CA ASN A 46 -17.84 8.41 -6.61
C ASN A 46 -18.02 9.58 -5.64
N SER A 47 -19.20 10.17 -5.59
CA SER A 47 -19.53 11.35 -4.77
C SER A 47 -19.41 11.14 -3.25
N ASN A 48 -19.37 9.89 -2.78
CA ASN A 48 -19.14 9.56 -1.37
C ASN A 48 -17.64 9.51 -1.00
N ILE A 49 -16.74 9.70 -1.96
CA ILE A 49 -15.30 9.74 -1.73
C ILE A 49 -14.86 11.18 -1.57
N VAL A 50 -14.18 11.47 -0.47
CA VAL A 50 -13.66 12.81 -0.20
C VAL A 50 -12.32 12.98 -0.91
N HIS A 51 -12.22 14.00 -1.75
CA HIS A 51 -10.98 14.38 -2.41
C HIS A 51 -9.98 14.99 -1.41
N LEU A 52 -8.73 14.55 -1.46
CA LEU A 52 -7.60 15.15 -0.76
C LEU A 52 -6.60 15.72 -1.78
N PRO A 53 -6.20 16.99 -1.64
CA PRO A 53 -5.13 17.55 -2.46
C PRO A 53 -3.77 16.97 -2.08
N PHE A 54 -2.81 17.03 -3.00
CA PHE A 54 -1.44 16.67 -2.69
C PHE A 54 -0.80 17.67 -1.74
N LEU A 55 -0.09 17.15 -0.73
CA LEU A 55 0.68 17.99 0.19
C LEU A 55 2.08 18.25 -0.39
N THR A 56 2.56 19.45 -0.19
CA THR A 56 3.88 19.93 -0.66
C THR A 56 4.94 19.93 0.45
N ASP A 57 4.67 19.23 1.54
CA ASP A 57 5.58 19.19 2.69
C ASP A 57 6.87 18.42 2.45
N LEU A 58 6.84 17.46 1.53
CA LEU A 58 8.00 16.64 1.13
C LEU A 58 8.40 16.99 -0.31
N PRO A 59 9.70 17.04 -0.62
CA PRO A 59 10.16 17.30 -1.97
C PRO A 59 9.75 16.17 -2.92
N ASN A 60 9.48 16.51 -4.17
CA ASN A 60 9.11 15.54 -5.23
C ASN A 60 8.00 14.57 -4.81
N SER A 61 6.96 15.06 -4.17
CA SER A 61 5.83 14.25 -3.68
C SER A 61 4.48 14.66 -4.28
N THR A 62 4.47 15.64 -5.16
CA THR A 62 3.30 16.00 -5.97
C THR A 62 3.47 15.50 -7.41
N PRO A 63 2.38 15.25 -8.16
CA PRO A 63 2.45 14.82 -9.55
C PRO A 63 3.33 15.72 -10.41
N ASP A 64 3.13 17.03 -10.34
CA ASP A 64 3.91 18.00 -11.15
C ASP A 64 5.41 17.92 -10.87
N GLU A 65 5.80 17.88 -9.59
CA GLU A 65 7.21 17.74 -9.20
C GLU A 65 7.79 16.39 -9.66
N MET A 66 7.02 15.31 -9.53
CA MET A 66 7.47 13.98 -9.92
C MET A 66 7.62 13.85 -11.43
N PHE A 67 6.68 14.37 -12.22
CA PHE A 67 6.79 14.37 -13.68
C PHE A 67 7.95 15.23 -14.19
N ALA A 68 8.27 16.32 -13.50
CA ALA A 68 9.41 17.17 -13.82
C ALA A 68 10.74 16.61 -13.29
N SER A 69 10.71 15.54 -12.47
CA SER A 69 11.93 15.03 -11.85
C SER A 69 12.84 14.29 -12.84
N LYS A 70 14.15 14.37 -12.58
CA LYS A 70 15.14 13.65 -13.38
C LYS A 70 14.94 12.14 -13.30
N GLU A 71 14.51 11.63 -12.15
CA GLU A 71 14.23 10.21 -11.95
C GLU A 71 13.11 9.71 -12.84
N PHE A 72 12.04 10.50 -13.02
CA PHE A 72 10.96 10.16 -13.92
C PHE A 72 11.42 10.12 -15.38
N ILE A 73 12.17 11.15 -15.80
CA ILE A 73 12.71 11.26 -17.17
C ILE A 73 13.68 10.12 -17.49
N THR A 74 14.48 9.70 -16.50
CA THR A 74 15.47 8.62 -16.67
C THR A 74 14.92 7.23 -16.46
N GLY A 75 13.62 7.10 -16.13
CA GLY A 75 12.99 5.81 -15.85
C GLY A 75 13.48 5.14 -14.56
N LEU A 76 14.10 5.89 -13.65
CA LEU A 76 14.50 5.37 -12.35
C LEU A 76 13.25 5.01 -11.53
N PRO A 77 13.23 3.84 -10.91
CA PRO A 77 12.00 3.28 -10.36
C PRO A 77 11.54 3.95 -9.06
N ARG A 78 10.22 3.96 -8.89
CA ARG A 78 9.47 4.13 -7.64
C ARG A 78 9.30 5.54 -7.10
N LEU A 79 8.93 6.44 -8.00
CA LEU A 79 8.30 7.70 -7.64
C LEU A 79 6.85 7.49 -7.16
N TRP A 80 6.23 6.40 -7.61
CA TRP A 80 4.80 6.13 -7.51
C TRP A 80 4.24 6.15 -6.09
N ASP A 81 5.06 5.79 -5.10
CA ASP A 81 4.63 5.72 -3.70
C ASP A 81 4.95 6.96 -2.87
N ARG A 82 5.63 7.97 -3.44
CA ARG A 82 6.02 9.20 -2.68
C ARG A 82 4.83 9.97 -2.13
N PRO A 83 3.73 10.18 -2.86
CA PRO A 83 2.55 10.83 -2.30
C PRO A 83 1.97 10.12 -1.07
N LYS A 84 2.09 8.79 -1.01
CA LYS A 84 1.67 7.96 0.11
C LYS A 84 2.43 8.28 1.41
N LEU A 85 3.67 8.75 1.31
CA LEU A 85 4.48 9.14 2.47
C LEU A 85 3.89 10.32 3.24
N ASN A 86 3.09 11.18 2.59
CA ASN A 86 2.41 12.29 3.24
C ASN A 86 1.35 11.85 4.28
N TYR A 87 0.88 10.60 4.21
CA TYR A 87 -0.05 10.06 5.21
C TYR A 87 0.58 9.90 6.61
N TRP A 88 1.90 9.90 6.72
CA TRP A 88 2.59 9.91 8.01
C TRP A 88 2.61 11.29 8.67
N LYS A 89 2.17 12.35 7.96
CA LYS A 89 2.06 13.70 8.53
C LYS A 89 1.04 13.70 9.67
N PRO A 90 1.45 14.08 10.91
CA PRO A 90 0.52 14.20 12.01
C PRO A 90 -0.59 15.20 11.68
N ASN A 91 -1.84 14.82 11.88
CA ASN A 91 -3.01 15.60 11.50
C ASN A 91 -3.02 16.07 10.02
N GLY A 92 -2.40 15.31 9.12
CA GLY A 92 -2.44 15.60 7.69
C GLY A 92 -3.89 15.78 7.23
N TRP A 93 -4.14 16.81 6.43
CA TRP A 93 -5.48 17.25 5.97
C TRP A 93 -6.48 17.51 7.10
N GLY A 94 -6.05 17.69 8.36
CA GLY A 94 -6.94 17.85 9.51
C GLY A 94 -7.66 16.57 9.96
N ILE A 95 -7.36 15.43 9.37
CA ILE A 95 -7.99 14.14 9.68
C ILE A 95 -7.41 13.60 10.99
N LYS A 96 -8.27 13.38 12.00
CA LYS A 96 -7.90 12.87 13.32
C LYS A 96 -8.53 11.51 13.59
N GLY A 97 -7.83 10.65 14.32
CA GLY A 97 -8.31 9.34 14.74
C GLY A 97 -7.66 8.19 13.97
N GLN A 98 -8.34 7.05 13.97
CA GLN A 98 -7.82 5.83 13.33
C GLN A 98 -7.92 5.93 11.80
N LYS A 99 -6.81 5.66 11.14
CA LYS A 99 -6.67 5.69 9.70
C LYS A 99 -6.32 4.30 9.16
N MET A 100 -6.85 3.98 8.00
CA MET A 100 -6.44 2.84 7.18
C MET A 100 -6.00 3.36 5.82
N PHE A 101 -5.02 2.72 5.25
CA PHE A 101 -4.58 2.97 3.88
C PHE A 101 -4.59 1.68 3.08
N PHE A 102 -5.02 1.77 1.83
CA PHE A 102 -4.92 0.70 0.85
C PHE A 102 -4.28 1.21 -0.43
N ASP A 103 -3.37 0.42 -1.02
CA ASP A 103 -3.00 0.58 -2.43
C ASP A 103 -4.19 0.23 -3.32
N LEU A 104 -4.17 0.67 -4.56
CA LEU A 104 -5.29 0.46 -5.49
C LEU A 104 -5.34 -0.96 -6.05
N ASP A 105 -4.22 -1.67 -6.03
CA ASP A 105 -4.08 -3.05 -6.53
C ASP A 105 -4.30 -4.09 -5.43
N VAL A 106 -5.38 -3.92 -4.67
CA VAL A 106 -5.80 -4.86 -3.63
C VAL A 106 -7.21 -5.36 -3.86
N VAL A 107 -7.50 -6.55 -3.35
CA VAL A 107 -8.87 -7.11 -3.26
C VAL A 107 -9.20 -7.39 -1.79
N ILE A 108 -10.30 -6.79 -1.30
CA ILE A 108 -10.81 -7.01 0.06
C ILE A 108 -11.94 -8.04 -0.03
N GLN A 109 -11.71 -9.22 0.53
CA GLN A 109 -12.57 -10.38 0.39
C GLN A 109 -13.51 -10.61 1.57
N ASN A 110 -13.07 -10.23 2.76
CA ASN A 110 -13.80 -10.47 4.01
C ASN A 110 -13.76 -9.24 4.93
N SER A 111 -14.52 -9.32 6.03
CA SER A 111 -14.61 -8.23 7.01
C SER A 111 -13.25 -7.72 7.49
N LEU A 112 -13.06 -6.41 7.48
CA LEU A 112 -11.86 -5.73 7.97
C LEU A 112 -11.79 -5.66 9.51
N ILE A 113 -12.88 -5.93 10.21
CA ILE A 113 -12.97 -5.83 11.68
C ILE A 113 -11.90 -6.64 12.43
N PRO A 114 -11.58 -7.90 12.04
CA PRO A 114 -10.53 -8.66 12.71
C PRO A 114 -9.16 -7.97 12.67
N ILE A 115 -8.80 -7.34 11.54
CA ILE A 115 -7.53 -6.63 11.40
C ILE A 115 -7.54 -5.34 12.23
N ILE A 116 -8.64 -4.58 12.16
CA ILE A 116 -8.81 -3.33 12.93
C ILE A 116 -8.68 -3.58 14.43
N LYS A 117 -9.25 -4.67 14.94
CA LYS A 117 -9.16 -5.04 16.36
C LYS A 117 -7.75 -5.43 16.82
N LEU A 118 -6.86 -5.80 15.91
CA LEU A 118 -5.45 -6.10 16.23
C LEU A 118 -4.63 -4.83 16.41
N HIS A 119 -5.01 -3.73 15.76
CA HIS A 119 -4.29 -2.47 15.85
C HIS A 119 -4.41 -1.88 17.26
N LYS A 120 -3.26 -1.54 17.87
CA LYS A 120 -3.18 -0.98 19.23
C LYS A 120 -2.17 0.17 19.31
N ASP A 121 -1.05 -0.07 19.95
CA ASP A 121 -0.08 0.97 20.35
C ASP A 121 0.91 1.36 19.24
N LYS A 122 1.11 0.47 18.25
CA LYS A 122 2.00 0.71 17.12
C LYS A 122 1.20 0.82 15.82
N PRO A 123 1.69 1.56 14.83
CA PRO A 123 1.13 1.47 13.50
C PRO A 123 1.27 0.04 12.99
N MET A 124 0.31 -0.42 12.18
CA MET A 124 0.30 -1.75 11.61
C MET A 124 0.48 -1.67 10.10
N ILE A 125 1.27 -2.58 9.53
CA ILE A 125 1.55 -2.66 8.09
C ILE A 125 1.41 -4.10 7.60
N GLY A 126 1.08 -4.28 6.34
CA GLY A 126 1.20 -5.56 5.66
C GLY A 126 2.61 -6.12 5.78
N ARG A 127 2.76 -7.44 5.79
CA ARG A 127 4.06 -8.10 5.77
C ARG A 127 4.17 -9.00 4.55
N SER A 128 5.35 -9.01 3.96
CA SER A 128 5.67 -9.85 2.80
C SER A 128 5.96 -11.29 3.25
N TRP A 129 4.93 -12.01 3.72
CA TRP A 129 5.02 -13.39 4.24
C TRP A 129 5.55 -14.41 3.22
N TRP A 130 5.47 -14.06 1.94
CA TRP A 130 6.00 -14.84 0.80
C TRP A 130 7.51 -14.71 0.62
N HIS A 131 8.20 -13.92 1.43
CA HIS A 131 9.67 -13.84 1.44
C HIS A 131 10.29 -14.86 2.39
N ASN A 132 11.53 -15.27 2.08
CA ASN A 132 12.28 -16.18 2.93
C ASN A 132 12.58 -15.55 4.29
N MET A 133 12.03 -16.11 5.35
CA MET A 133 12.19 -15.61 6.72
C MET A 133 13.62 -15.79 7.24
N ASP A 134 14.39 -16.78 6.76
CA ASP A 134 15.79 -16.97 7.16
C ASP A 134 16.69 -15.83 6.68
N ASP A 135 16.31 -15.19 5.60
CA ASP A 135 16.99 -13.99 5.11
C ASP A 135 16.78 -12.79 6.04
N GLU A 136 15.81 -12.79 6.93
CA GLU A 136 15.59 -11.70 7.89
C GLU A 136 16.78 -11.51 8.84
N LYS A 137 17.55 -12.57 9.10
CA LYS A 137 18.76 -12.54 9.91
C LYS A 137 19.93 -11.86 9.22
N LYS A 138 19.85 -11.66 7.88
CA LYS A 138 20.89 -10.99 7.10
C LYS A 138 20.72 -9.47 7.18
N PRO A 139 21.82 -8.69 7.17
CA PRO A 139 21.72 -7.25 6.99
C PRO A 139 20.91 -6.89 5.75
N PHE A 140 20.12 -5.82 5.82
CA PHE A 140 19.22 -5.38 4.74
C PHE A 140 19.92 -5.35 3.37
N TRP A 141 21.12 -4.77 3.28
CA TRP A 141 21.91 -4.65 2.05
C TRP A 141 22.47 -5.96 1.49
N LYS A 142 22.43 -7.04 2.26
CA LYS A 142 22.83 -8.39 1.81
C LYS A 142 21.66 -9.26 1.39
N LYS A 143 20.45 -8.69 1.36
CA LYS A 143 19.24 -9.41 1.03
C LYS A 143 18.98 -9.33 -0.47
N ASN A 144 18.70 -10.46 -1.09
CA ASN A 144 18.43 -10.58 -2.53
C ASN A 144 16.94 -10.39 -2.89
N TYR A 145 16.14 -9.92 -1.97
CA TYR A 145 14.70 -9.73 -2.17
C TYR A 145 14.27 -8.37 -1.65
N GLY A 146 13.07 -8.01 -1.99
CA GLY A 146 12.47 -6.74 -1.63
C GLY A 146 12.19 -6.56 -0.15
N ALA A 147 11.34 -5.61 0.15
CA ALA A 147 10.99 -5.23 1.50
C ALA A 147 10.30 -6.37 2.28
N ARG A 148 10.58 -6.48 3.56
CA ARG A 148 9.83 -7.34 4.49
C ARG A 148 8.44 -6.80 4.80
N CYS A 149 8.28 -5.47 4.75
CA CYS A 149 6.98 -4.81 4.83
C CYS A 149 6.35 -4.70 3.45
N ASN A 150 5.03 -4.63 3.44
CA ASN A 150 4.26 -4.33 2.26
C ASN A 150 3.21 -3.27 2.60
N GLY A 151 3.35 -2.10 2.04
CA GLY A 151 2.49 -0.95 2.27
C GLY A 151 1.14 -0.99 1.54
N GLY A 152 0.79 -2.13 0.92
CA GLY A 152 -0.52 -2.32 0.30
C GLY A 152 -1.69 -2.17 1.27
N MET A 153 -1.41 -2.35 2.58
CA MET A 153 -2.35 -2.03 3.65
C MET A 153 -1.60 -1.52 4.88
N MET A 154 -2.08 -0.41 5.47
CA MET A 154 -1.57 0.17 6.71
C MET A 154 -2.71 0.64 7.61
N ILE A 155 -2.49 0.60 8.94
CA ILE A 155 -3.40 1.14 9.95
C ILE A 155 -2.59 1.93 10.98
N TRP A 156 -3.04 3.13 11.34
CA TRP A 156 -2.37 3.94 12.37
C TRP A 156 -3.32 4.95 13.00
N ASN A 157 -2.95 5.46 14.17
CA ASN A 157 -3.54 6.64 14.82
C ASN A 157 -2.61 7.85 14.65
N ASP A 158 -3.12 9.04 14.95
CA ASP A 158 -2.46 10.33 14.70
C ASP A 158 -1.01 10.41 15.13
N ASP A 159 -0.68 9.88 16.30
CA ASP A 159 0.64 10.02 16.90
C ASP A 159 1.63 8.94 16.46
N GLN A 160 1.15 7.83 15.94
CA GLN A 160 1.97 6.68 15.60
C GLN A 160 2.88 6.92 14.39
N GLY A 161 2.51 7.86 13.51
CA GLY A 161 3.32 8.27 12.35
C GLY A 161 4.40 9.32 12.63
N LYS A 162 4.44 9.92 13.83
CA LYS A 162 5.32 11.06 14.14
C LYS A 162 6.81 10.79 13.90
N THR A 163 7.28 9.62 14.27
CA THR A 163 8.69 9.24 14.10
C THR A 163 9.07 9.15 12.63
N LEU A 164 8.21 8.51 11.82
CA LEU A 164 8.40 8.39 10.37
C LEU A 164 8.37 9.78 9.71
N TRP A 165 7.39 10.60 10.09
CA TRP A 165 7.26 11.95 9.55
C TRP A 165 8.47 12.83 9.87
N LYS A 166 8.97 12.77 11.10
CA LYS A 166 10.18 13.50 11.52
C LYS A 166 11.39 13.08 10.67
N ASP A 167 11.53 11.80 10.41
CA ASP A 167 12.61 11.29 9.57
C ASP A 167 12.47 11.75 8.11
N LEU A 168 11.27 11.65 7.53
CA LEU A 168 10.97 12.13 6.19
C LEU A 168 11.23 13.63 6.05
N LYS A 169 10.71 14.46 6.96
CA LYS A 169 10.93 15.92 6.91
C LYS A 169 12.40 16.31 6.95
N LYS A 170 13.22 15.53 7.62
CA LYS A 170 14.65 15.82 7.76
C LYS A 170 15.49 15.26 6.62
N HIS A 171 15.07 14.13 6.02
CA HIS A 171 15.94 13.33 5.18
C HIS A 171 15.29 12.81 3.89
N ALA A 172 14.18 13.40 3.42
CA ALA A 172 13.40 12.85 2.30
C ALA A 172 14.26 12.51 1.06
N GLU A 173 15.04 13.45 0.55
CA GLU A 173 15.87 13.23 -0.64
C GLU A 173 16.90 12.11 -0.44
N LYS A 174 17.52 12.05 0.75
CA LYS A 174 18.44 10.97 1.10
C LYS A 174 17.75 9.63 1.18
N ILE A 175 16.53 9.59 1.73
CA ILE A 175 15.68 8.40 1.80
C ILE A 175 15.35 7.92 0.39
N TYR A 176 14.92 8.80 -0.51
CA TYR A 176 14.62 8.49 -1.90
C TYR A 176 15.83 7.93 -2.65
N PHE A 177 16.99 8.50 -2.40
CA PHE A 177 18.25 8.06 -3.02
C PHE A 177 18.70 6.68 -2.52
N ILE A 178 18.60 6.41 -1.21
CA ILE A 178 19.08 5.15 -0.61
C ILE A 178 18.08 4.01 -0.83
N TYR A 179 16.78 4.30 -0.69
CA TYR A 179 15.73 3.28 -0.74
C TYR A 179 14.98 3.32 -2.08
N THR A 180 15.73 3.05 -3.16
CA THR A 180 15.21 3.05 -4.53
C THR A 180 14.05 2.07 -4.75
N GLY A 181 13.88 1.09 -3.88
CA GLY A 181 12.74 0.19 -3.86
C GLY A 181 11.47 0.76 -3.23
N GLY A 182 11.46 2.06 -2.87
CA GLY A 182 10.29 2.76 -2.36
C GLY A 182 10.11 2.72 -0.85
N SER A 183 8.92 3.13 -0.40
CA SER A 183 8.56 3.25 1.01
C SER A 183 8.71 1.94 1.80
N ASP A 184 8.37 0.82 1.18
CA ASP A 184 8.45 -0.50 1.81
C ASP A 184 9.89 -0.87 2.17
N ASN A 185 10.84 -0.51 1.30
CA ASN A 185 12.27 -0.72 1.54
C ASN A 185 12.80 0.20 2.65
N TRP A 186 12.37 1.45 2.68
CA TRP A 186 12.71 2.39 3.74
C TRP A 186 12.17 1.93 5.10
N ILE A 187 10.91 1.55 5.18
CA ILE A 187 10.31 1.02 6.41
C ILE A 187 11.04 -0.25 6.84
N THR A 188 11.29 -1.18 5.94
CA THR A 188 12.02 -2.42 6.23
C THR A 188 13.44 -2.15 6.75
N GLY A 189 14.15 -1.20 6.14
CA GLY A 189 15.56 -0.93 6.47
C GLY A 189 15.76 -0.11 7.74
N LYS A 190 14.78 0.73 8.10
CA LYS A 190 14.97 1.70 9.18
C LYS A 190 13.90 1.68 10.27
N HIS A 191 12.68 1.30 9.94
CA HIS A 191 11.53 1.44 10.83
C HIS A 191 10.76 0.13 11.06
N TYR A 192 11.33 -1.02 10.70
CA TYR A 192 10.64 -2.32 10.77
C TYR A 192 10.03 -2.60 12.15
N ASP A 193 10.81 -2.42 13.21
CA ASP A 193 10.39 -2.69 14.58
C ASP A 193 9.42 -1.64 15.16
N HIS A 194 9.21 -0.55 14.42
CA HIS A 194 8.22 0.46 14.77
C HIS A 194 6.79 0.01 14.47
N PHE A 195 6.63 -1.01 13.65
CA PHE A 195 5.33 -1.51 13.21
C PHE A 195 4.97 -2.85 13.82
N ASP A 196 3.68 -3.04 14.06
CA ASP A 196 3.08 -4.36 14.13
C ASP A 196 2.74 -4.83 12.71
N HIS A 197 2.71 -6.14 12.49
CA HIS A 197 2.50 -6.72 11.17
C HIS A 197 1.18 -7.46 11.08
N VAL A 198 0.48 -7.26 9.96
CA VAL A 198 -0.74 -8.00 9.67
C VAL A 198 -0.41 -9.50 9.61
N PRO A 199 -1.07 -10.35 10.42
CA PRO A 199 -0.81 -11.78 10.44
C PRO A 199 -1.06 -12.47 9.08
N PRO A 200 -0.31 -13.54 8.75
CA PRO A 200 -0.45 -14.24 7.46
C PRO A 200 -1.84 -14.84 7.24
N LYS A 201 -2.57 -15.13 8.30
CA LYS A 201 -3.95 -15.63 8.21
C LYS A 201 -4.94 -14.62 7.59
N TYR A 202 -4.58 -13.34 7.50
CA TYR A 202 -5.44 -12.28 6.98
C TYR A 202 -4.97 -11.67 5.67
N TYR A 203 -3.69 -11.86 5.32
CA TYR A 203 -3.01 -11.10 4.28
C TYR A 203 -2.15 -12.01 3.39
N TYR A 204 -2.26 -11.85 2.07
CA TYR A 204 -1.47 -12.62 1.11
C TYR A 204 -1.30 -11.88 -0.21
N SER A 205 -0.41 -12.39 -1.08
CA SER A 205 -0.18 -11.84 -2.41
C SER A 205 -0.75 -12.75 -3.49
N PHE A 206 -1.45 -12.16 -4.46
CA PHE A 206 -1.93 -12.86 -5.65
C PHE A 206 -0.77 -13.43 -6.47
N ASN A 207 0.23 -12.58 -6.76
CA ASN A 207 1.36 -12.94 -7.63
C ASN A 207 2.50 -13.68 -6.91
N ARG A 208 2.49 -13.77 -5.56
CA ARG A 208 3.59 -14.34 -4.78
C ARG A 208 3.18 -15.40 -3.77
N GLY A 209 1.88 -15.62 -3.61
CA GLY A 209 1.33 -16.61 -2.67
C GLY A 209 1.21 -16.09 -1.24
N CYS A 210 1.14 -17.01 -0.28
CA CYS A 210 0.83 -16.74 1.11
C CYS A 210 2.05 -16.73 2.02
N GLU A 211 2.91 -17.72 1.89
CA GLU A 211 4.03 -17.98 2.79
C GLU A 211 5.23 -18.56 2.02
N TRP A 212 6.41 -18.48 2.61
CA TRP A 212 7.62 -19.10 2.11
C TRP A 212 7.72 -20.57 2.57
N PRO A 213 8.33 -21.49 1.81
CA PRO A 213 8.82 -21.37 0.43
C PRO A 213 7.68 -21.12 -0.55
N HIS A 214 7.94 -20.29 -1.56
CA HIS A 214 6.96 -19.77 -2.49
C HIS A 214 5.81 -20.72 -2.66
N ASP A 215 4.71 -20.33 -2.08
CA ASP A 215 3.54 -21.14 -2.06
C ASP A 215 3.19 -21.52 -3.50
N ILE A 216 3.04 -22.81 -3.71
CA ILE A 216 2.39 -23.40 -4.87
C ILE A 216 1.02 -22.73 -5.16
N GLY A 217 0.61 -21.77 -4.31
CA GLY A 217 -0.64 -21.03 -4.33
C GLY A 217 -0.66 -19.69 -5.06
N MET A 218 0.33 -19.33 -5.88
CA MET A 218 0.24 -18.16 -6.74
C MET A 218 -1.05 -18.23 -7.59
N HIS A 219 -1.75 -17.09 -7.69
CA HIS A 219 -3.02 -16.93 -8.42
C HIS A 219 -4.21 -17.72 -7.84
N ARG A 220 -4.10 -18.26 -6.62
CA ARG A 220 -5.20 -18.98 -5.97
C ARG A 220 -6.06 -18.07 -5.11
N HIS A 221 -7.36 -18.34 -5.16
CA HIS A 221 -8.30 -17.78 -4.21
C HIS A 221 -8.08 -18.38 -2.81
N ARG A 222 -7.97 -17.53 -1.82
CA ARG A 222 -7.86 -17.88 -0.40
C ARG A 222 -9.02 -17.24 0.34
N SER A 223 -10.18 -17.89 0.25
CA SER A 223 -11.44 -17.40 0.83
C SER A 223 -11.42 -17.21 2.35
N ASP A 224 -10.46 -17.85 3.01
CA ASP A 224 -10.20 -17.72 4.45
C ASP A 224 -9.47 -16.42 4.85
N LYS A 225 -8.91 -15.68 3.87
CA LYS A 225 -8.14 -14.46 4.12
C LYS A 225 -8.97 -13.19 3.87
N ILE A 226 -8.47 -12.06 4.33
CA ILE A 226 -9.21 -10.79 4.28
C ILE A 226 -8.74 -9.92 3.12
N VAL A 227 -7.42 -9.75 2.97
CA VAL A 227 -6.84 -8.86 1.96
C VAL A 227 -5.87 -9.61 1.08
N CYS A 228 -6.11 -9.55 -0.22
CA CYS A 228 -5.21 -9.98 -1.28
C CYS A 228 -4.56 -8.76 -1.92
N VAL A 229 -3.22 -8.70 -1.94
CA VAL A 229 -2.46 -7.66 -2.65
C VAL A 229 -1.85 -8.24 -3.92
N PHE A 230 -1.77 -7.44 -4.97
CA PHE A 230 -1.29 -7.96 -6.25
C PHE A 230 0.23 -7.98 -6.35
N ASN A 231 0.91 -6.97 -5.79
CA ASN A 231 2.38 -6.89 -5.76
C ASN A 231 3.00 -7.08 -7.14
N THR A 232 2.50 -6.41 -8.15
CA THR A 232 3.04 -6.46 -9.49
C THR A 232 4.38 -5.75 -9.51
N ASP A 233 5.44 -6.46 -9.89
CA ASP A 233 6.79 -5.94 -10.03
C ASP A 233 7.15 -5.86 -11.51
N GLU A 234 7.00 -4.70 -12.09
CA GLU A 234 7.26 -4.44 -13.51
C GLU A 234 8.70 -4.76 -13.92
N TYR A 235 9.62 -4.77 -12.96
CA TYR A 235 11.05 -4.99 -13.17
C TYR A 235 11.56 -6.34 -12.66
N GLY A 236 10.69 -7.14 -12.04
CA GLY A 236 11.05 -8.44 -11.46
C GLY A 236 11.40 -9.50 -12.49
N LYS A 237 12.28 -10.45 -12.11
CA LYS A 237 12.65 -11.60 -12.97
C LYS A 237 11.46 -12.44 -13.41
N ASN A 238 10.38 -12.44 -12.64
CA ASN A 238 9.17 -13.23 -12.86
C ASN A 238 8.01 -12.40 -13.44
N LYS A 239 8.28 -11.24 -14.06
CA LYS A 239 7.24 -10.35 -14.59
C LYS A 239 6.27 -11.03 -15.57
N HIS A 240 6.71 -12.03 -16.28
CA HIS A 240 5.90 -12.77 -17.27
C HIS A 240 4.81 -13.65 -16.64
N PHE A 241 4.91 -13.97 -15.36
CA PHE A 241 3.92 -14.76 -14.61
C PHE A 241 3.03 -13.90 -13.72
N GLN A 242 3.29 -12.59 -13.66
CA GLN A 242 2.51 -11.67 -12.83
C GLN A 242 1.34 -11.11 -13.64
N GLN A 243 0.23 -10.89 -12.95
CA GLN A 243 -0.94 -10.26 -13.53
C GLN A 243 -1.28 -8.99 -12.77
N GLU A 244 -1.57 -7.94 -13.52
CA GLU A 244 -2.22 -6.75 -12.97
C GLU A 244 -3.65 -7.08 -12.52
N LEU A 245 -4.18 -6.33 -11.58
CA LEU A 245 -5.51 -6.61 -11.01
C LEU A 245 -6.62 -6.64 -12.07
N HIS A 246 -6.61 -5.72 -13.05
CA HIS A 246 -7.61 -5.71 -14.13
C HIS A 246 -7.51 -6.97 -15.02
N GLN A 247 -6.29 -7.42 -15.34
CA GLN A 247 -6.07 -8.66 -16.12
C GLN A 247 -6.53 -9.89 -15.35
N ALA A 248 -6.25 -9.91 -14.04
CA ALA A 248 -6.71 -11.01 -13.19
C ALA A 248 -8.24 -11.03 -13.06
N ALA A 249 -8.90 -9.87 -13.07
CA ALA A 249 -10.35 -9.81 -13.06
C ALA A 249 -10.99 -10.36 -14.34
N GLU A 250 -10.28 -10.32 -15.48
CA GLU A 250 -10.72 -10.97 -16.71
C GLU A 250 -10.51 -12.49 -16.70
N ASN A 251 -9.49 -12.98 -15.99
CA ASN A 251 -9.05 -14.35 -16.03
C ASN A 251 -9.53 -15.22 -14.84
N PHE A 252 -9.93 -14.59 -13.74
CA PHE A 252 -10.31 -15.28 -12.50
C PHE A 252 -11.66 -14.77 -11.99
N GLU A 253 -12.67 -15.60 -12.04
CA GLU A 253 -14.05 -15.30 -11.63
C GLU A 253 -14.11 -14.73 -10.21
N TRP A 254 -13.36 -15.29 -9.25
CA TRP A 254 -13.34 -14.79 -7.89
C TRP A 254 -12.79 -13.36 -7.77
N VAL A 255 -11.79 -12.99 -8.61
CA VAL A 255 -11.27 -11.61 -8.63
C VAL A 255 -12.36 -10.67 -9.13
N GLN A 256 -13.05 -11.03 -10.20
CA GLN A 256 -14.17 -10.27 -10.74
C GLN A 256 -15.30 -10.11 -9.70
N GLU A 257 -15.61 -11.18 -8.96
CA GLU A 257 -16.65 -11.17 -7.92
C GLU A 257 -16.35 -10.20 -6.78
N TYR A 258 -15.11 -10.20 -6.29
CA TYR A 258 -14.73 -9.36 -5.15
C TYR A 258 -14.34 -7.93 -5.54
N TRP A 259 -13.74 -7.75 -6.71
CA TRP A 259 -13.28 -6.45 -7.21
C TRP A 259 -14.38 -5.69 -7.97
N GLN A 260 -15.40 -5.21 -7.23
CA GLN A 260 -16.55 -4.49 -7.81
C GLN A 260 -16.77 -3.14 -7.11
#